data_bb82885412d72de3f3327f6645534a71
#
_entry.id   bb82885412d72de3f3327f6645534a71
#
_cell.length_a   1.000
_cell.length_b   1.000
_cell.length_c   1.000
_cell.angle_alpha   90.00
_cell.angle_beta   90.00
_cell.angle_gamma   90.00
#
_symmetry.space_group_name_H-M   'P 1'
#
loop_
_entity.id
_entity.type
_entity.pdbx_description
1 polymer ?
#
loop_
_entity_poly.entity_id
_entity_poly.type
_entity_poly.pdbx_seq_one_letter_code
_entity_poly.pdbx_strand_id
1 'polypeptide(L)' 'MPIIEKKVTKLYKILADRGLSQKELFELIIKENDGNKVSMYILNEIINGKRKNYHINTAILIANALDVPIDDIVD' A
#
# COMPACT_ATOMS: atom_id res chain seq x y z
N MET A 1 4.72 -18.85 -25.17
CA MET A 1 4.73 -17.41 -24.91
C MET A 1 4.78 -17.18 -23.41
N PRO A 2 5.79 -16.49 -22.91
CA PRO A 2 5.87 -16.26 -21.48
C PRO A 2 4.75 -15.32 -21.05
N ILE A 3 3.94 -15.78 -20.16
CA ILE A 3 2.94 -14.95 -19.53
C ILE A 3 3.62 -14.35 -18.32
N ILE A 4 3.84 -13.05 -18.37
CA ILE A 4 4.33 -12.34 -17.21
C ILE A 4 3.12 -12.09 -16.33
N GLU A 5 2.96 -12.94 -15.33
CA GLU A 5 1.91 -12.72 -14.36
C GLU A 5 2.32 -11.57 -13.46
N LYS A 6 1.63 -10.45 -13.64
CA LYS A 6 1.79 -9.35 -12.73
C LYS A 6 1.07 -9.71 -11.43
N LYS A 7 1.84 -9.83 -10.37
CA LYS A 7 1.28 -10.18 -9.07
C LYS A 7 0.45 -9.02 -8.55
N VAL A 8 -0.86 -9.22 -8.43
CA VAL A 8 -1.77 -8.20 -7.94
C VAL A 8 -1.88 -8.35 -6.44
N THR A 9 -1.40 -7.36 -5.70
CA THR A 9 -1.49 -7.36 -4.24
C THR A 9 -2.86 -6.88 -3.79
N LYS A 10 -3.20 -7.18 -2.54
CA LYS A 10 -4.44 -6.67 -1.95
C LYS A 10 -4.45 -5.16 -1.94
N LEU A 11 -3.33 -4.54 -1.62
CA LEU A 11 -3.22 -3.09 -1.62
C LEU A 11 -3.46 -2.51 -3.01
N TYR A 12 -2.87 -3.12 -4.03
CA TYR A 12 -3.09 -2.68 -5.40
C TYR A 12 -4.59 -2.68 -5.74
N LYS A 13 -5.29 -3.74 -5.36
CA LYS A 13 -6.73 -3.85 -5.64
C LYS A 13 -7.52 -2.75 -4.96
N ILE A 14 -7.20 -2.44 -3.71
CA ILE A 14 -7.89 -1.37 -2.98
C ILE A 14 -7.69 -0.04 -3.68
N LEU A 15 -6.47 0.26 -4.08
CA LEU A 15 -6.18 1.52 -4.78
C LEU A 15 -6.92 1.59 -6.12
N ALA A 16 -6.94 0.50 -6.86
CA ALA A 16 -7.63 0.45 -8.14
C ALA A 16 -9.12 0.66 -7.96
N ASP A 17 -9.72 0.00 -6.96
CA ASP A 17 -11.16 0.12 -6.70
C ASP A 17 -11.56 1.53 -6.28
N ARG A 18 -10.67 2.23 -5.58
CA ARG A 18 -10.94 3.58 -5.10
C ARG A 18 -10.46 4.67 -6.05
N GLY A 19 -9.79 4.28 -7.13
CA GLY A 19 -9.24 5.24 -8.08
C GLY A 19 -8.12 6.09 -7.48
N LEU A 20 -7.36 5.52 -6.54
CA LEU A 20 -6.26 6.23 -5.87
C LEU A 20 -4.93 5.92 -6.51
N SER A 21 -4.12 6.95 -6.73
CA SER A 21 -2.75 6.78 -7.19
C SER A 21 -1.83 6.53 -5.99
N GLN A 22 -0.61 6.10 -6.27
CA GLN A 22 0.40 5.94 -5.23
C GLN A 22 0.68 7.27 -4.52
N LYS A 23 0.75 8.36 -5.27
CA LYS A 23 0.98 9.68 -4.71
C LYS A 23 -0.16 10.08 -3.77
N GLU A 24 -1.40 9.83 -4.18
CA GLU A 24 -2.56 10.13 -3.35
C GLU A 24 -2.55 9.31 -2.06
N LEU A 25 -2.18 8.04 -2.15
CA LEU A 25 -2.05 7.20 -0.96
C LEU A 25 -0.95 7.74 -0.03
N PHE A 26 0.17 8.16 -0.61
CA PHE A 26 1.27 8.74 0.18
C PHE A 26 0.79 9.96 0.98
N GLU A 27 0.03 10.84 0.33
CA GLU A 27 -0.51 12.02 0.98
C GLU A 27 -1.52 11.67 2.07
N LEU A 28 -2.36 10.66 1.82
CA LEU A 28 -3.32 10.17 2.81
C LEU A 28 -2.62 9.60 4.05
N ILE A 29 -1.54 8.88 3.84
CA ILE A 29 -0.77 8.31 4.96
C ILE A 29 -0.28 9.42 5.88
N ILE A 30 0.27 10.49 5.30
CA ILE A 30 0.75 11.62 6.09
C ILE A 30 -0.40 12.29 6.83
N LYS A 31 -1.50 12.52 6.14
CA LYS A 31 -2.66 13.22 6.70
C LYS A 31 -3.30 12.44 7.85
N GLU A 32 -3.50 11.14 7.67
CA GLU A 32 -4.22 10.31 8.64
C GLU A 32 -3.36 9.82 9.80
N ASN A 33 -2.06 10.02 9.73
CA ASN A 33 -1.12 9.54 10.74
C ASN A 33 -0.29 10.66 11.37
N ASP A 34 -0.86 11.86 11.45
CA ASP A 34 -0.25 13.01 12.12
C ASP A 34 1.15 13.35 11.62
N GLY A 35 1.35 13.26 10.30
CA GLY A 35 2.62 13.58 9.68
C GLY A 35 3.60 12.41 9.57
N ASN A 36 3.26 11.25 10.12
CA ASN A 36 4.07 10.05 9.94
C ASN A 36 3.93 9.56 8.50
N LYS A 37 5.05 9.22 7.89
CA LYS A 37 5.04 8.84 6.48
C LYS A 37 5.82 7.57 6.21
N VAL A 38 5.50 6.94 5.08
CA VAL A 38 6.24 5.80 4.53
C VAL A 38 6.98 6.32 3.31
N SER A 39 8.21 5.85 3.11
CA SER A 39 8.98 6.21 1.91
C SER A 39 8.20 5.85 0.64
N MET A 40 8.24 6.73 -0.36
CA MET A 40 7.61 6.46 -1.66
C MET A 40 8.19 5.20 -2.30
N TYR A 41 9.48 4.97 -2.13
CA TYR A 41 10.14 3.79 -2.66
C TYR A 41 9.57 2.51 -2.03
N ILE A 42 9.47 2.49 -0.71
CA ILE A 42 8.92 1.33 0.01
C ILE A 42 7.45 1.13 -0.35
N LEU A 43 6.68 2.20 -0.42
CA LEU A 43 5.28 2.14 -0.79
C LEU A 43 5.10 1.54 -2.19
N ASN A 44 5.93 1.96 -3.13
CA ASN A 44 5.91 1.42 -4.48
C ASN A 44 6.16 -0.09 -4.48
N GLU A 45 7.16 -0.53 -3.71
CA GLU A 45 7.49 -1.95 -3.62
C GLU A 45 6.36 -2.78 -3.00
N ILE A 46 5.68 -2.23 -2.00
CA ILE A 46 4.57 -2.90 -1.36
C ILE A 46 3.41 -3.05 -2.34
N ILE A 47 3.05 -1.97 -3.03
CA ILE A 47 1.96 -1.98 -3.99
C ILE A 47 2.20 -3.00 -5.11
N ASN A 48 3.43 -3.09 -5.57
CA ASN A 48 3.80 -3.95 -6.69
C ASN A 48 4.19 -5.38 -6.29
N GLY A 49 4.10 -5.70 -4.99
CA GLY A 49 4.38 -7.04 -4.51
C GLY A 49 5.86 -7.41 -4.48
N LYS A 50 6.74 -6.43 -4.59
CA LYS A 50 8.19 -6.66 -4.57
C LYS A 50 8.74 -6.80 -3.15
N ARG A 51 8.02 -6.31 -2.16
CA ARG A 51 8.42 -6.34 -0.76
C ARG A 51 7.40 -7.15 0.03
N LYS A 52 7.78 -8.34 0.46
CA LYS A 52 6.88 -9.24 1.19
C LYS A 52 6.94 -9.06 2.68
N ASN A 53 8.12 -8.73 3.20
CA ASN A 53 8.35 -8.59 4.63
C ASN A 53 8.61 -7.14 4.98
N TYR A 54 7.57 -6.35 5.08
CA TYR A 54 7.71 -4.98 5.54
C TYR A 54 7.23 -4.88 6.99
N HIS A 55 7.68 -3.83 7.64
CA HIS A 55 7.43 -3.64 9.06
C HIS A 55 5.94 -3.52 9.37
N ILE A 56 5.51 -4.10 10.49
CA ILE A 56 4.11 -4.02 10.90
C ILE A 56 3.65 -2.57 11.04
N ASN A 57 4.52 -1.68 11.51
CA ASN A 57 4.18 -0.26 11.63
C ASN A 57 3.84 0.36 10.27
N THR A 58 4.53 -0.06 9.22
CA THR A 58 4.23 0.41 7.87
C THR A 58 2.82 -0.03 7.45
N ALA A 59 2.46 -1.28 7.75
CA ALA A 59 1.14 -1.79 7.44
C ALA A 59 0.06 -1.01 8.20
N ILE A 60 0.31 -0.68 9.46
CA ILE A 60 -0.62 0.09 10.29
C ILE A 60 -0.85 1.48 9.68
N LEU A 61 0.21 2.15 9.26
CA LEU A 61 0.09 3.48 8.65
C LEU A 61 -0.76 3.44 7.38
N ILE A 62 -0.55 2.43 6.55
CA ILE A 62 -1.33 2.28 5.32
C ILE A 62 -2.78 1.95 5.63
N ALA A 63 -3.02 1.03 6.56
CA ALA A 63 -4.36 0.63 6.95
C ALA A 63 -5.16 1.81 7.50
N ASN A 64 -4.52 2.64 8.34
CA ASN A 64 -5.16 3.83 8.88
C ASN A 64 -5.53 4.82 7.78
N ALA A 65 -4.64 5.00 6.81
CA ALA A 65 -4.89 5.92 5.70
C ALA A 65 -6.09 5.51 4.87
N LEU A 66 -6.29 4.21 4.70
CA LEU A 66 -7.37 3.67 3.88
C LEU A 66 -8.61 3.30 4.70
N ASP A 67 -8.51 3.40 6.02
CA ASP A 67 -9.60 3.04 6.94
C ASP A 67 -10.06 1.58 6.72
N VAL A 68 -9.10 0.67 6.68
CA VAL A 68 -9.36 -0.76 6.53
C VAL A 68 -8.56 -1.55 7.56
N PRO A 69 -8.96 -2.79 7.86
CA PRO A 69 -8.15 -3.65 8.73
C PRO A 69 -6.81 -3.99 8.08
N ILE A 70 -5.81 -4.25 8.91
CA ILE A 70 -4.48 -4.65 8.42
C ILE A 70 -4.58 -5.89 7.51
N ASP A 71 -5.46 -6.82 7.85
CA ASP A 71 -5.64 -8.05 7.10
C ASP A 71 -6.04 -7.81 5.63
N ASP A 72 -6.63 -6.65 5.35
CA ASP A 72 -7.00 -6.29 3.98
C ASP A 72 -5.80 -5.79 3.16
N ILE A 73 -4.67 -5.53 3.80
CA ILE A 73 -3.48 -5.00 3.14
C ILE A 73 -2.40 -6.07 3.04
N VAL A 74 -2.23 -6.88 4.08
CA VAL A 74 -1.18 -7.89 4.14
C VAL A 74 -1.62 -9.12 3.36
N ASP A 75 -0.83 -9.50 2.38
CA ASP A 75 -1.08 -10.70 1.58
C ASP A 75 -0.74 -12.00 2.31
#